data_46b0b60cc16a8b818ad3b0ebb0a149b9
#
_entry.id   46b0b60cc16a8b818ad3b0ebb0a149b9
#
_cell.length_a   1.000
_cell.length_b   1.000
_cell.length_c   1.000
_cell.angle_alpha   90.00
_cell.angle_beta   90.00
_cell.angle_gamma   90.00
#
_symmetry.space_group_name_H-M   'P 1'
#
loop_
_entity.id
_entity.type
_entity.pdbx_description
1 polymer ?
#
loop_
_entity_poly.entity_id
_entity_poly.type
_entity_poly.pdbx_seq_one_letter_code
_entity_poly.pdbx_strand_id
1 'polypeptide(L)'
;MRIMVFGTGGAGGFFGAHLANAGEDVVFIARGEHLEAIRKNGLYVEMPTEQITVSPAQVTDNPAEVRDIDAILLGVKAWQVHDAAETLRAAIGPSTFVVSLQNGVDAASELSEILGREHVLVGLCGTLSWVIAPGRIRSLQGYNFIKFGEQDNRLSQRAEQLLAAFKRTGISVDIPEDIHKALWEKFLLVT
;
A
#
# COMPACT_ATOMS: atom_id res chain seq x y z
N MET A 1 -13.42 1.48 3.48
CA MET A 1 -12.71 0.16 3.52
C MET A 1 -11.80 0.12 4.74
N ARG A 2 -11.56 -1.07 5.30
CA ARG A 2 -10.50 -1.27 6.28
C ARG A 2 -9.22 -1.71 5.58
N ILE A 3 -8.21 -0.87 5.63
CA ILE A 3 -6.99 -1.03 4.83
C ILE A 3 -5.79 -1.19 5.75
N MET A 4 -5.04 -2.27 5.61
CA MET A 4 -3.74 -2.44 6.27
C MET A 4 -2.63 -1.92 5.35
N VAL A 5 -1.74 -1.11 5.89
CA VAL A 5 -0.49 -0.73 5.23
C VAL A 5 0.64 -1.54 5.84
N PHE A 6 1.06 -2.61 5.17
CA PHE A 6 2.15 -3.45 5.63
C PHE A 6 3.49 -2.92 5.12
N GLY A 7 4.23 -2.26 6.01
CA GLY A 7 5.44 -1.52 5.69
C GLY A 7 5.18 -0.02 5.52
N THR A 8 5.11 0.69 6.65
CA THR A 8 4.87 2.14 6.71
C THR A 8 6.16 2.93 6.42
N GLY A 9 6.84 2.55 5.32
CA GLY A 9 7.96 3.29 4.76
C GLY A 9 7.50 4.46 3.88
N GLY A 10 8.40 4.96 3.00
CA GLY A 10 8.09 6.08 2.11
C GLY A 10 6.79 5.86 1.33
N ALA A 11 6.74 4.83 0.46
CA ALA A 11 5.57 4.58 -0.37
C ALA A 11 4.35 4.14 0.43
N GLY A 12 4.47 3.12 1.29
CA GLY A 12 3.35 2.63 2.09
C GLY A 12 2.76 3.71 2.98
N GLY A 13 3.60 4.44 3.70
CA GLY A 13 3.14 5.53 4.56
C GLY A 13 2.53 6.69 3.78
N PHE A 14 3.07 7.03 2.60
CA PHE A 14 2.50 8.05 1.72
C PHE A 14 1.07 7.68 1.29
N PHE A 15 0.88 6.52 0.65
CA PHE A 15 -0.45 6.10 0.19
C PHE A 15 -1.42 5.87 1.35
N GLY A 16 -0.95 5.25 2.44
CA GLY A 16 -1.76 5.02 3.62
C GLY A 16 -2.24 6.30 4.31
N ALA A 17 -1.38 7.31 4.41
CA ALA A 17 -1.76 8.61 4.99
C ALA A 17 -2.80 9.33 4.12
N HIS A 18 -2.67 9.29 2.80
CA HIS A 18 -3.68 9.85 1.89
C HIS A 18 -5.04 9.16 2.02
N LEU A 19 -5.06 7.82 2.13
CA LEU A 19 -6.29 7.06 2.34
C LEU A 19 -6.93 7.38 3.70
N ALA A 20 -6.14 7.43 4.77
CA ALA A 20 -6.63 7.81 6.10
C ALA A 20 -7.21 9.24 6.10
N ASN A 21 -6.53 10.19 5.46
CA ASN A 21 -7.00 11.57 5.31
C ASN A 21 -8.29 11.67 4.47
N ALA A 22 -8.51 10.74 3.54
CA ALA A 22 -9.73 10.63 2.74
C ALA A 22 -10.87 9.89 3.47
N GLY A 23 -10.67 9.50 4.74
CA GLY A 23 -11.69 8.89 5.60
C GLY A 23 -11.75 7.37 5.58
N GLU A 24 -10.74 6.68 5.02
CA GLU A 24 -10.64 5.23 5.14
C GLU A 24 -10.16 4.81 6.53
N ASP A 25 -10.57 3.63 6.97
CA ASP A 25 -10.09 3.00 8.20
C ASP A 25 -8.72 2.35 7.93
N VAL A 26 -7.62 3.05 8.25
CA VAL A 26 -6.27 2.61 7.92
C VAL A 26 -5.51 2.18 9.17
N VAL A 27 -4.96 0.96 9.13
CA VAL A 27 -4.05 0.42 10.15
C VAL A 27 -2.64 0.30 9.57
N PHE A 28 -1.68 0.94 10.21
CA PHE A 28 -0.30 0.93 9.79
C PHE A 28 0.49 -0.17 10.49
N ILE A 29 1.29 -0.94 9.73
CA ILE A 29 2.26 -1.87 10.30
C ILE A 29 3.64 -1.22 10.22
N ALA A 30 4.20 -0.94 11.40
CA ALA A 30 5.51 -0.31 11.56
C ALA A 30 6.31 -1.02 12.67
N ARG A 31 7.60 -0.74 12.80
CA ARG A 31 8.47 -1.35 13.80
C ARG A 31 9.39 -0.32 14.45
N GLY A 32 9.89 -0.66 15.64
CA GLY A 32 10.92 0.13 16.35
C GLY A 32 10.53 1.58 16.58
N GLU A 33 11.48 2.49 16.45
CA GLU A 33 11.28 3.92 16.70
C GLU A 33 10.19 4.54 15.81
N HIS A 34 10.03 4.03 14.58
CA HIS A 34 8.99 4.51 13.68
C HIS A 34 7.58 4.19 14.20
N LEU A 35 7.37 2.97 14.70
CA LEU A 35 6.14 2.56 15.38
C LEU A 35 5.83 3.46 16.58
N GLU A 36 6.82 3.62 17.49
CA GLU A 36 6.61 4.39 18.71
C GLU A 36 6.31 5.87 18.41
N ALA A 37 6.97 6.44 17.43
CA ALA A 37 6.71 7.80 17.00
C ALA A 37 5.30 7.98 16.42
N ILE A 38 4.84 7.05 15.56
CA ILE A 38 3.49 7.06 14.97
C ILE A 38 2.45 6.88 16.08
N ARG A 39 2.66 5.96 17.01
CA ARG A 39 1.75 5.71 18.14
C ARG A 39 1.57 6.94 19.02
N LYS A 40 2.66 7.65 19.29
CA LYS A 40 2.66 8.81 20.20
C LYS A 40 2.18 10.09 19.53
N ASN A 41 2.61 10.33 18.29
CA ASN A 41 2.48 11.64 17.65
C ASN A 41 1.60 11.61 16.38
N GLY A 42 1.28 10.42 15.86
CA GLY A 42 0.67 10.26 14.53
C GLY A 42 1.72 10.12 13.42
N LEU A 43 1.22 9.92 12.21
CA LEU A 43 2.02 9.86 10.99
C LEU A 43 1.92 11.19 10.24
N TYR A 44 3.08 11.75 9.90
CA TYR A 44 3.20 13.02 9.15
C TYR A 44 3.75 12.74 7.77
N VAL A 45 3.07 13.28 6.74
CA VAL A 45 3.57 13.29 5.36
C VAL A 45 3.72 14.72 4.90
N GLU A 46 4.96 15.14 4.70
CA GLU A 46 5.34 16.48 4.26
C GLU A 46 5.47 16.51 2.74
N MET A 47 4.78 17.42 2.10
CA MET A 47 4.86 17.70 0.66
C MET A 47 5.17 19.18 0.45
N PRO A 48 5.67 19.62 -0.71
CA PRO A 48 6.12 21.01 -0.93
C PRO A 48 5.06 22.08 -0.63
N THR A 49 3.78 21.77 -0.83
CA THR A 49 2.68 22.74 -0.70
C THR A 49 1.67 22.36 0.39
N GLU A 50 1.75 21.16 0.93
CA GLU A 50 0.78 20.66 1.92
C GLU A 50 1.41 19.65 2.87
N GLN A 51 0.72 19.37 3.96
CA GLN A 51 1.07 18.33 4.92
C GLN A 51 -0.18 17.53 5.28
N ILE A 52 -0.04 16.21 5.31
CA ILE A 52 -1.05 15.32 5.88
C ILE A 52 -0.60 14.89 7.27
N THR A 53 -1.53 14.94 8.22
CA THR A 53 -1.32 14.44 9.58
C THR A 53 -2.41 13.42 9.91
N VAL A 54 -2.00 12.18 10.12
CA VAL A 54 -2.90 11.12 10.62
C VAL A 54 -2.71 11.00 12.12
N SER A 55 -3.64 11.59 12.88
CA SER A 55 -3.58 11.57 14.36
C SER A 55 -5.01 11.59 14.95
N PRO A 56 -5.37 10.62 15.80
CA PRO A 56 -4.57 9.44 16.15
C PRO A 56 -4.40 8.48 14.96
N ALA A 57 -3.25 7.80 14.89
CA ALA A 57 -3.01 6.76 13.91
C ALA A 57 -3.17 5.37 14.55
N GLN A 58 -3.90 4.47 13.90
CA GLN A 58 -3.91 3.07 14.28
C GLN A 58 -2.61 2.43 13.79
N VAL A 59 -1.76 1.96 14.70
CA VAL A 59 -0.46 1.39 14.36
C VAL A 59 -0.10 0.23 15.29
N THR A 60 0.44 -0.85 14.71
CA THR A 60 0.96 -2.02 15.43
C THR A 60 2.15 -2.62 14.68
N ASP A 61 2.93 -3.47 15.32
CA ASP A 61 3.95 -4.30 14.69
C ASP A 61 3.47 -5.74 14.44
N ASN A 62 2.29 -6.08 14.94
CA ASN A 62 1.70 -7.41 14.80
C ASN A 62 0.48 -7.40 13.87
N PRO A 63 0.62 -7.76 12.58
CA PRO A 63 -0.49 -7.79 11.65
C PRO A 63 -1.58 -8.80 12.03
N ALA A 64 -1.26 -9.85 12.81
CA ALA A 64 -2.22 -10.85 13.24
C ALA A 64 -3.26 -10.33 14.26
N GLU A 65 -3.04 -9.16 14.86
CA GLU A 65 -4.01 -8.50 15.74
C GLU A 65 -5.08 -7.73 14.96
N VAL A 66 -4.82 -7.40 13.69
CA VAL A 66 -5.75 -6.64 12.87
C VAL A 66 -6.77 -7.57 12.24
N ARG A 67 -8.06 -7.26 12.43
CA ARG A 67 -9.19 -8.07 11.96
C ARG A 67 -9.99 -7.33 10.89
N ASP A 68 -10.79 -8.08 10.15
CA ASP A 68 -11.75 -7.54 9.18
C ASP A 68 -11.12 -6.64 8.10
N ILE A 69 -9.96 -7.07 7.59
CA ILE A 69 -9.19 -6.33 6.58
C ILE A 69 -9.78 -6.59 5.20
N ASP A 70 -10.14 -5.54 4.49
CA ASP A 70 -10.56 -5.60 3.09
C ASP A 70 -9.34 -5.67 2.16
N ALA A 71 -8.39 -4.73 2.33
CA ALA A 71 -7.22 -4.59 1.46
C ALA A 71 -5.92 -4.42 2.26
N ILE A 72 -4.83 -4.99 1.73
CA ILE A 72 -3.48 -4.79 2.25
C ILE A 72 -2.64 -4.11 1.17
N LEU A 73 -2.09 -2.93 1.49
CA LEU A 73 -1.08 -2.29 0.68
C LEU A 73 0.30 -2.75 1.17
N LEU A 74 0.99 -3.53 0.35
CA LEU A 74 2.31 -4.06 0.68
C LEU A 74 3.40 -3.05 0.28
N GLY A 75 3.97 -2.33 1.24
CA GLY A 75 4.96 -1.26 1.05
C GLY A 75 6.37 -1.61 1.51
N VAL A 76 6.71 -2.90 1.66
CA VAL A 76 8.07 -3.37 2.00
C VAL A 76 9.02 -3.30 0.80
N LYS A 77 10.31 -3.54 1.01
CA LYS A 77 11.28 -3.66 -0.09
C LYS A 77 11.08 -4.97 -0.85
N ALA A 78 11.47 -5.00 -2.14
CA ALA A 78 11.25 -6.17 -3.01
C ALA A 78 11.78 -7.48 -2.41
N TRP A 79 12.97 -7.46 -1.82
CA TRP A 79 13.59 -8.65 -1.17
C TRP A 79 12.92 -9.09 0.13
N GLN A 80 11.91 -8.39 0.60
CA GLN A 80 11.14 -8.70 1.83
C GLN A 80 9.76 -9.26 1.50
N VAL A 81 9.39 -9.37 0.22
CA VAL A 81 8.03 -9.77 -0.20
C VAL A 81 7.69 -11.15 0.33
N HIS A 82 8.61 -12.11 0.20
CA HIS A 82 8.43 -13.48 0.69
C HIS A 82 8.11 -13.52 2.19
N ASP A 83 8.96 -12.94 3.01
CA ASP A 83 8.82 -12.95 4.47
C ASP A 83 7.55 -12.19 4.92
N ALA A 84 7.23 -11.12 4.20
CA ALA A 84 6.00 -10.36 4.43
C ALA A 84 4.76 -11.19 4.11
N ALA A 85 4.77 -11.93 3.00
CA ALA A 85 3.67 -12.81 2.62
C ALA A 85 3.44 -13.92 3.66
N GLU A 86 4.49 -14.57 4.12
CA GLU A 86 4.39 -15.58 5.19
C GLU A 86 3.80 -14.97 6.48
N THR A 87 4.23 -13.76 6.84
CA THR A 87 3.70 -13.05 8.01
C THR A 87 2.21 -12.70 7.83
N LEU A 88 1.80 -12.34 6.63
CA LEU A 88 0.43 -11.93 6.31
C LEU A 88 -0.57 -13.09 6.29
N ARG A 89 -0.15 -14.35 6.19
CA ARG A 89 -1.06 -15.52 6.19
C ARG A 89 -2.07 -15.48 7.34
N ALA A 90 -1.64 -15.05 8.52
CA ALA A 90 -2.50 -14.97 9.70
C ALA A 90 -3.52 -13.82 9.67
N ALA A 91 -3.33 -12.85 8.77
CA ALA A 91 -4.19 -11.67 8.62
C ALA A 91 -5.11 -11.76 7.39
N ILE A 92 -4.89 -12.73 6.49
CA ILE A 92 -5.72 -12.94 5.31
C ILE A 92 -7.02 -13.62 5.70
N GLY A 93 -8.14 -12.93 5.48
CA GLY A 93 -9.48 -13.49 5.55
C GLY A 93 -10.02 -13.83 4.16
N PRO A 94 -11.21 -14.45 4.06
CA PRO A 94 -11.76 -14.92 2.78
C PRO A 94 -11.93 -13.83 1.70
N SER A 95 -12.16 -12.58 2.11
CA SER A 95 -12.35 -11.43 1.21
C SER A 95 -11.14 -10.49 1.16
N THR A 96 -10.12 -10.72 1.99
CA THR A 96 -8.92 -9.88 2.04
C THR A 96 -8.09 -10.04 0.77
N PHE A 97 -7.59 -8.94 0.22
CA PHE A 97 -6.66 -8.96 -0.90
C PHE A 97 -5.45 -8.06 -0.67
N VAL A 98 -4.35 -8.38 -1.34
CA VAL A 98 -3.07 -7.69 -1.24
C VAL A 98 -2.76 -7.01 -2.57
N VAL A 99 -2.29 -5.77 -2.49
CA VAL A 99 -1.75 -5.00 -3.63
C VAL A 99 -0.30 -4.67 -3.36
N SER A 100 0.61 -5.10 -4.24
CA SER A 100 2.03 -4.80 -4.13
C SER A 100 2.35 -3.38 -4.58
N LEU A 101 3.20 -2.68 -3.83
CA LEU A 101 3.68 -1.34 -4.18
C LEU A 101 5.16 -1.35 -4.64
N GLN A 102 5.77 -2.53 -4.74
CA GLN A 102 7.18 -2.68 -5.09
C GLN A 102 7.46 -2.29 -6.54
N ASN A 103 8.70 -1.87 -6.80
CA ASN A 103 9.26 -1.88 -8.14
C ASN A 103 9.61 -3.32 -8.52
N GLY A 104 9.61 -3.63 -9.82
CA GLY A 104 9.80 -4.98 -10.33
C GLY A 104 8.49 -5.57 -10.85
N VAL A 105 8.56 -6.83 -11.32
CA VAL A 105 7.44 -7.53 -11.97
C VAL A 105 7.02 -8.81 -11.24
N ASP A 106 7.79 -9.26 -10.26
CA ASP A 106 7.66 -10.59 -9.65
C ASP A 106 6.77 -10.63 -8.41
N ALA A 107 6.58 -9.48 -7.73
CA ALA A 107 5.92 -9.43 -6.42
C ALA A 107 4.52 -10.07 -6.40
N ALA A 108 3.71 -9.89 -7.45
CA ALA A 108 2.38 -10.48 -7.50
C ALA A 108 2.42 -12.01 -7.66
N SER A 109 3.40 -12.54 -8.41
CA SER A 109 3.61 -13.99 -8.55
C SER A 109 4.03 -14.60 -7.22
N GLU A 110 5.02 -14.01 -6.57
CA GLU A 110 5.54 -14.46 -5.27
C GLU A 110 4.46 -14.43 -4.17
N LEU A 111 3.66 -13.36 -4.11
CA LEU A 111 2.51 -13.28 -3.21
C LEU A 111 1.47 -14.37 -3.50
N SER A 112 1.21 -14.65 -4.78
CA SER A 112 0.20 -15.64 -5.18
C SER A 112 0.61 -17.07 -4.82
N GLU A 113 1.90 -17.40 -4.88
CA GLU A 113 2.43 -18.69 -4.46
C GLU A 113 2.21 -18.96 -2.96
N ILE A 114 2.26 -17.90 -2.15
CA ILE A 114 2.20 -18.01 -0.68
C ILE A 114 0.77 -17.83 -0.16
N LEU A 115 0.03 -16.85 -0.67
CA LEU A 115 -1.27 -16.43 -0.16
C LEU A 115 -2.46 -16.98 -0.95
N GLY A 116 -2.23 -17.46 -2.16
CA GLY A 116 -3.28 -17.81 -3.12
C GLY A 116 -3.56 -16.67 -4.10
N ARG A 117 -3.74 -17.02 -5.36
CA ARG A 117 -3.97 -16.07 -6.46
C ARG A 117 -5.21 -15.20 -6.25
N GLU A 118 -6.24 -15.78 -5.65
CA GLU A 118 -7.50 -15.12 -5.31
C GLU A 118 -7.34 -13.95 -4.33
N HIS A 119 -6.24 -13.92 -3.56
CA HIS A 119 -5.92 -12.88 -2.60
C HIS A 119 -4.99 -11.79 -3.15
N VAL A 120 -4.63 -11.82 -4.44
CA VAL A 120 -3.61 -10.90 -4.97
C VAL A 120 -4.10 -10.12 -6.18
N LEU A 121 -4.02 -8.81 -6.08
CA LEU A 121 -4.08 -7.89 -7.22
C LEU A 121 -2.66 -7.51 -7.64
N VAL A 122 -2.42 -7.43 -8.95
CA VAL A 122 -1.19 -6.84 -9.47
C VAL A 122 -1.24 -5.33 -9.21
N GLY A 123 -0.17 -4.78 -8.66
CA GLY A 123 -0.08 -3.35 -8.38
C GLY A 123 1.21 -2.73 -8.90
N LEU A 124 1.15 -1.47 -9.25
CA LEU A 124 2.30 -0.62 -9.55
C LEU A 124 2.02 0.80 -9.09
N CYS A 125 3.03 1.46 -8.58
CA CYS A 125 2.89 2.85 -8.15
C CYS A 125 4.12 3.68 -8.49
N GLY A 126 3.95 4.98 -8.57
CA GLY A 126 5.03 5.96 -8.61
C GLY A 126 4.87 6.94 -7.47
N THR A 127 5.93 7.13 -6.70
CA THR A 127 6.05 8.19 -5.71
C THR A 127 7.52 8.40 -5.38
N LEU A 128 7.90 9.64 -5.18
CA LEU A 128 9.22 10.01 -4.67
C LEU A 128 9.06 10.36 -3.19
N SER A 129 9.00 9.32 -2.35
CA SER A 129 8.76 9.45 -0.92
C SER A 129 9.72 8.61 -0.09
N TRP A 130 10.16 9.16 1.07
CA TRP A 130 11.09 8.50 1.99
C TRP A 130 10.85 8.95 3.43
N VAL A 131 11.26 8.12 4.37
CA VAL A 131 11.22 8.45 5.79
C VAL A 131 12.36 9.41 6.10
N ILE A 132 12.06 10.58 6.66
CA ILE A 132 13.04 11.61 7.07
C ILE A 132 13.36 11.55 8.56
N ALA A 133 12.42 11.03 9.37
CA ALA A 133 12.56 10.78 10.79
C ALA A 133 11.48 9.78 11.23
N PRO A 134 11.57 9.16 12.41
CA PRO A 134 10.50 8.35 12.97
C PRO A 134 9.15 9.08 12.95
N GLY A 135 8.13 8.45 12.34
CA GLY A 135 6.78 9.02 12.18
C GLY A 135 6.66 10.12 11.13
N ARG A 136 7.74 10.41 10.37
CA ARG A 136 7.74 11.51 9.38
C ARG A 136 8.22 11.05 8.02
N ILE A 137 7.41 11.29 7.01
CA ILE A 137 7.68 10.97 5.60
C ILE A 137 7.72 12.29 4.83
N ARG A 138 8.63 12.38 3.88
CA ARG A 138 8.64 13.46 2.89
C ARG A 138 8.35 12.89 1.52
N SER A 139 7.52 13.59 0.75
CA SER A 139 7.23 13.27 -0.64
C SER A 139 7.41 14.50 -1.52
N LEU A 140 7.99 14.31 -2.70
CA LEU A 140 8.02 15.33 -3.74
C LEU A 140 6.72 15.27 -4.56
N GLN A 141 6.22 16.45 -4.94
CA GLN A 141 5.07 16.55 -5.84
C GLN A 141 5.44 16.17 -7.28
N GLY A 142 4.44 15.75 -8.05
CA GLY A 142 4.48 15.69 -9.51
C GLY A 142 4.46 14.29 -10.11
N TYR A 143 4.74 13.23 -9.35
CA TYR A 143 4.75 11.87 -9.89
C TYR A 143 4.15 10.86 -8.90
N ASN A 144 2.91 11.15 -8.45
CA ASN A 144 2.22 10.29 -7.50
C ASN A 144 1.04 9.61 -8.19
N PHE A 145 1.15 8.31 -8.40
CA PHE A 145 0.09 7.50 -9.00
C PHE A 145 0.11 6.08 -8.44
N ILE A 146 -1.02 5.41 -8.56
CA ILE A 146 -1.16 3.98 -8.35
C ILE A 146 -2.03 3.36 -9.44
N LYS A 147 -1.64 2.20 -9.96
CA LYS A 147 -2.47 1.37 -10.83
C LYS A 147 -2.51 -0.04 -10.27
N PHE A 148 -3.63 -0.69 -10.42
CA PHE A 148 -3.78 -2.09 -10.01
C PHE A 148 -4.89 -2.76 -10.80
N GLY A 149 -4.91 -4.09 -10.77
CA GLY A 149 -5.93 -4.87 -11.44
C GLY A 149 -5.85 -6.35 -11.09
N GLU A 150 -6.88 -7.08 -11.47
CA GLU A 150 -6.88 -8.53 -11.36
C GLU A 150 -5.84 -9.13 -12.30
N GLN A 151 -5.29 -10.28 -11.91
CA GLN A 151 -4.26 -10.98 -12.72
C GLN A 151 -4.79 -11.51 -14.07
N ASP A 152 -6.10 -11.57 -14.25
CA ASP A 152 -6.75 -11.95 -15.51
C ASP A 152 -7.37 -10.74 -16.24
N ASN A 153 -7.03 -9.53 -15.80
CA ASN A 153 -7.51 -8.25 -16.33
C ASN A 153 -9.04 -8.03 -16.23
N ARG A 154 -9.78 -8.90 -15.51
CA ARG A 154 -11.21 -8.66 -15.31
C ARG A 154 -11.45 -7.47 -14.38
N LEU A 155 -12.52 -6.73 -14.61
CA LEU A 155 -13.00 -5.74 -13.66
C LEU A 155 -13.74 -6.45 -12.51
N SER A 156 -13.26 -6.26 -11.29
CA SER A 156 -13.85 -6.88 -10.10
C SER A 156 -14.37 -5.84 -9.11
N GLN A 157 -15.37 -6.22 -8.31
CA GLN A 157 -15.93 -5.33 -7.30
C GLN A 157 -14.88 -4.84 -6.28
N ARG A 158 -13.95 -5.70 -5.87
CA ARG A 158 -12.89 -5.32 -4.92
C ARG A 158 -11.92 -4.30 -5.52
N ALA A 159 -11.57 -4.44 -6.79
CA ALA A 159 -10.75 -3.45 -7.49
C ALA A 159 -11.49 -2.12 -7.65
N GLU A 160 -12.79 -2.13 -7.98
CA GLU A 160 -13.60 -0.91 -8.06
C GLU A 160 -13.75 -0.21 -6.71
N GLN A 161 -13.91 -0.97 -5.62
CA GLN A 161 -13.95 -0.41 -4.26
C GLN A 161 -12.64 0.29 -3.88
N LEU A 162 -11.49 -0.34 -4.17
CA LEU A 162 -10.19 0.26 -3.92
C LEU A 162 -9.95 1.49 -4.82
N LEU A 163 -10.38 1.42 -6.09
CA LEU A 163 -10.34 2.57 -7.01
C LEU A 163 -11.14 3.75 -6.46
N ALA A 164 -12.34 3.49 -5.94
CA ALA A 164 -13.18 4.53 -5.33
C ALA A 164 -12.55 5.13 -4.08
N ALA A 165 -11.87 4.32 -3.25
CA ALA A 165 -11.12 4.79 -2.09
C ALA A 165 -9.98 5.73 -2.51
N PHE A 166 -9.16 5.33 -3.49
CA PHE A 166 -8.07 6.17 -3.99
C PHE A 166 -8.54 7.43 -4.71
N LYS A 167 -9.64 7.39 -5.46
CA LYS A 167 -10.20 8.60 -6.10
C LYS A 167 -10.50 9.72 -5.10
N ARG A 168 -10.89 9.38 -3.86
CA ARG A 168 -11.12 10.37 -2.81
C ARG A 168 -9.84 11.03 -2.27
N THR A 169 -8.69 10.43 -2.51
CA THR A 169 -7.38 10.98 -2.05
C THR A 169 -6.84 12.09 -2.95
N GLY A 170 -7.33 12.23 -4.16
CA GLY A 170 -6.76 13.12 -5.19
C GLY A 170 -5.50 12.56 -5.88
N ILE A 171 -4.99 11.41 -5.46
CA ILE A 171 -3.88 10.72 -6.15
C ILE A 171 -4.40 10.15 -7.48
N SER A 172 -3.59 10.24 -8.53
CA SER A 172 -3.89 9.59 -9.81
C SER A 172 -4.01 8.09 -9.63
N VAL A 173 -5.16 7.53 -9.97
CA VAL A 173 -5.44 6.10 -9.81
C VAL A 173 -6.15 5.55 -11.03
N ASP A 174 -5.81 4.33 -11.44
CA ASP A 174 -6.37 3.67 -12.61
C ASP A 174 -6.41 2.14 -12.47
N ILE A 175 -7.38 1.51 -13.13
CA ILE A 175 -7.41 0.08 -13.41
C ILE A 175 -7.22 -0.05 -14.93
N PRO A 176 -6.00 -0.31 -15.42
CA PRO A 176 -5.73 -0.40 -16.84
C PRO A 176 -6.38 -1.64 -17.46
N GLU A 177 -6.67 -1.60 -18.76
CA GLU A 177 -7.19 -2.75 -19.51
C GLU A 177 -6.26 -3.97 -19.43
N ASP A 178 -4.93 -3.73 -19.40
CA ASP A 178 -3.91 -4.75 -19.21
C ASP A 178 -2.92 -4.30 -18.14
N ILE A 179 -3.09 -4.83 -16.93
CA ILE A 179 -2.24 -4.50 -15.79
C ILE A 179 -0.82 -5.02 -15.96
N HIS A 180 -0.63 -6.16 -16.63
CA HIS A 180 0.69 -6.73 -16.86
C HIS A 180 1.49 -5.88 -17.84
N LYS A 181 0.84 -5.41 -18.91
CA LYS A 181 1.46 -4.47 -19.85
C LYS A 181 1.89 -3.18 -19.13
N ALA A 182 0.99 -2.60 -18.33
CA ALA A 182 1.31 -1.39 -17.57
C ALA A 182 2.46 -1.59 -16.58
N LEU A 183 2.55 -2.76 -15.95
CA LEU A 183 3.63 -3.13 -15.03
C LEU A 183 4.98 -3.21 -15.77
N TRP A 184 5.03 -3.88 -16.92
CA TRP A 184 6.24 -4.00 -17.73
C TRP A 184 6.69 -2.67 -18.34
N GLU A 185 5.75 -1.84 -18.82
CA GLU A 185 6.06 -0.49 -19.28
C GLU A 185 6.72 0.36 -18.19
N LYS A 186 6.17 0.32 -16.98
CA LYS A 186 6.79 1.00 -15.83
C LYS A 186 8.16 0.43 -15.49
N PHE A 187 8.31 -0.89 -15.49
CA PHE A 187 9.59 -1.56 -15.20
C PHE A 187 10.70 -1.07 -16.12
N LEU A 188 10.44 -1.01 -17.43
CA LEU A 188 11.37 -0.52 -18.43
C LEU A 188 11.73 0.98 -18.27
N LEU A 189 10.89 1.77 -17.60
CA LEU A 189 11.17 3.18 -17.35
C LEU A 189 12.04 3.43 -16.10
N VAL A 190 12.09 2.47 -15.17
CA VAL A 190 12.81 2.64 -13.90
C VAL A 190 14.06 1.79 -13.76
N THR A 191 14.37 0.97 -14.77
CA THR A 191 15.63 0.22 -14.92
C THR A 191 16.58 0.90 -15.88
#